data_61852a39928c4015bb8a77ff39cc13c4
#
_entry.id   61852a39928c4015bb8a77ff39cc13c4
#
_cell.length_a   1.000
_cell.length_b   1.000
_cell.length_c   1.000
_cell.angle_alpha   90.00
_cell.angle_beta   90.00
_cell.angle_gamma   90.00
#
_symmetry.space_group_name_H-M   'P 1'
#
loop_
_entity.id
_entity.type
_entity.pdbx_description
1 polymer ?
#
loop_
_entity_poly.entity_id
_entity_poly.type
_entity_poly.pdbx_seq_one_letter_code
_entity_poly.pdbx_strand_id
1 'polypeptide(L)'
;MSMSPSRLELLDWASLEQQMDHDGCAIIRSLLSSKSCERIIALYPQAEPFRSQVIMARHGFGRGEYKYFRYPLPSTVERLRTALYPHLVPLANRWFERMNLAKRFPETHSEFLQHCHAAGQTRPTPLLLQYGPQDYNCLHQDLYGDLVFPLQVAILLSEPGKDFTGGEFVLTEQRPRMQSRPLVQDLKQGDALIFAVNQRPVKGGRGDYRVTMRHGVSRLHSGKRHTLGIIFHDAT
;
A
#
# COMPACT_ATOMS: atom_id res chain seq x y z
N MET A 1 16.37 6.70 -14.72
CA MET A 1 15.30 6.51 -15.71
C MET A 1 13.98 6.70 -15.00
N SER A 2 13.11 7.55 -15.51
CA SER A 2 11.73 7.70 -15.04
C SER A 2 11.01 6.38 -15.29
N MET A 3 10.10 5.96 -14.41
CA MET A 3 9.22 4.82 -14.65
C MET A 3 8.49 5.04 -15.97
N SER A 4 8.79 4.20 -16.96
CA SER A 4 8.05 4.21 -18.22
C SER A 4 6.73 3.44 -18.01
N PRO A 5 5.57 3.91 -18.53
CA PRO A 5 4.34 3.11 -18.57
C PRO A 5 4.57 1.70 -19.12
N SER A 6 5.46 1.56 -20.08
CA SER A 6 5.87 0.29 -20.69
C SER A 6 6.37 -0.77 -19.69
N ARG A 7 6.87 -0.38 -18.50
CA ARG A 7 7.37 -1.36 -17.53
C ARG A 7 6.24 -2.11 -16.81
N LEU A 8 5.14 -1.46 -16.48
CA LEU A 8 3.98 -2.12 -15.86
C LEU A 8 3.27 -3.06 -16.84
N GLU A 9 3.28 -2.71 -18.13
CA GLU A 9 2.71 -3.56 -19.19
C GLU A 9 3.52 -4.85 -19.43
N LEU A 10 4.82 -4.85 -19.09
CA LEU A 10 5.70 -6.02 -19.22
C LEU A 10 5.67 -6.97 -18.02
N LEU A 11 4.95 -6.63 -16.95
CA LEU A 11 4.83 -7.49 -15.78
C LEU A 11 3.92 -8.69 -16.06
N ASP A 12 4.26 -9.83 -15.48
CA ASP A 12 3.39 -11.00 -15.44
C ASP A 12 2.28 -10.79 -14.39
N TRP A 13 1.24 -10.04 -14.79
CA TRP A 13 0.09 -9.76 -13.92
C TRP A 13 -0.65 -11.04 -13.52
N ALA A 14 -0.67 -12.07 -14.36
CA ALA A 14 -1.30 -13.35 -14.03
C ALA A 14 -0.60 -14.01 -12.84
N SER A 15 0.73 -14.03 -12.82
CA SER A 15 1.51 -14.51 -11.68
C SER A 15 1.31 -13.68 -10.42
N LEU A 16 1.27 -12.34 -10.55
CA LEU A 16 1.01 -11.45 -9.42
C LEU A 16 -0.40 -11.66 -8.84
N GLU A 17 -1.42 -11.84 -9.68
CA GLU A 17 -2.77 -12.14 -9.24
C GLU A 17 -2.87 -13.50 -8.52
N GLN A 18 -2.16 -14.52 -8.98
CA GLN A 18 -2.09 -15.82 -8.30
C GLN A 18 -1.48 -15.69 -6.89
N GLN A 19 -0.41 -14.90 -6.74
CA GLN A 19 0.18 -14.62 -5.44
C GLN A 19 -0.81 -13.87 -4.53
N MET A 20 -1.51 -12.86 -5.08
CA MET A 20 -2.55 -12.13 -4.36
C MET A 20 -3.69 -13.04 -3.90
N ASP A 21 -4.16 -13.95 -4.76
CA ASP A 21 -5.21 -14.92 -4.41
C ASP A 21 -4.73 -15.94 -3.36
N HIS A 22 -3.45 -16.29 -3.36
CA HIS A 22 -2.87 -17.25 -2.40
C HIS A 22 -2.54 -16.61 -1.06
N ASP A 23 -1.76 -15.52 -1.04
CA ASP A 23 -1.20 -14.92 0.18
C ASP A 23 -1.80 -13.55 0.56
N GLY A 24 -2.61 -12.95 -0.31
CA GLY A 24 -3.14 -11.59 -0.13
C GLY A 24 -2.11 -10.50 -0.35
N CYS A 25 -0.94 -10.87 -0.90
CA CYS A 25 0.12 -9.94 -1.29
C CYS A 25 0.96 -10.47 -2.44
N ALA A 26 1.60 -9.55 -3.18
CA ALA A 26 2.53 -9.87 -4.27
C ALA A 26 3.60 -8.78 -4.39
N ILE A 27 4.81 -9.14 -4.81
CA ILE A 27 5.94 -8.21 -4.93
C ILE A 27 6.26 -7.94 -6.39
N ILE A 28 6.23 -6.67 -6.77
CA ILE A 28 6.82 -6.18 -8.02
C ILE A 28 8.27 -5.79 -7.72
N ARG A 29 9.21 -6.57 -8.21
CA ARG A 29 10.64 -6.33 -7.97
C ARG A 29 11.13 -5.10 -8.73
N SER A 30 11.90 -4.26 -8.05
CA SER A 30 12.59 -3.09 -8.60
C SER A 30 11.67 -2.17 -9.42
N LEU A 31 10.43 -1.91 -8.96
CA LEU A 31 9.49 -1.01 -9.63
C LEU A 31 10.07 0.40 -9.80
N LEU A 32 10.81 0.86 -8.80
CA LEU A 32 11.55 2.12 -8.84
C LEU A 32 13.06 1.89 -8.86
N SER A 33 13.77 2.73 -9.61
CA SER A 33 15.23 2.79 -9.53
C SER A 33 15.68 3.48 -8.24
N SER A 34 16.92 3.18 -7.76
CA SER A 34 17.52 3.86 -6.60
C SER A 34 17.45 5.38 -6.72
N LYS A 35 17.79 5.94 -7.89
CA LYS A 35 17.68 7.38 -8.16
C LYS A 35 16.25 7.92 -8.02
N SER A 36 15.23 7.12 -8.32
CA SER A 36 13.82 7.52 -8.12
C SER A 36 13.44 7.45 -6.65
N CYS A 37 13.92 6.44 -5.90
CA CYS A 37 13.75 6.33 -4.47
C CYS A 37 14.38 7.54 -3.75
N GLU A 38 15.63 7.89 -4.05
CA GLU A 38 16.34 9.04 -3.50
C GLU A 38 15.57 10.35 -3.70
N ARG A 39 15.04 10.57 -4.93
CA ARG A 39 14.24 11.77 -5.23
C ARG A 39 12.96 11.86 -4.41
N ILE A 40 12.30 10.73 -4.15
CA ILE A 40 11.09 10.71 -3.31
C ILE A 40 11.45 10.94 -1.84
N ILE A 41 12.52 10.31 -1.34
CA ILE A 41 13.03 10.54 0.02
C ILE A 41 13.37 12.01 0.24
N ALA A 42 13.98 12.67 -0.74
CA ALA A 42 14.35 14.10 -0.68
C ALA A 42 13.15 15.05 -0.54
N LEU A 43 11.92 14.60 -0.77
CA LEU A 43 10.71 15.36 -0.48
C LEU A 43 10.40 15.40 1.02
N TYR A 44 10.83 14.41 1.81
CA TYR A 44 10.40 14.27 3.20
C TYR A 44 10.67 15.49 4.08
N PRO A 45 11.84 16.15 4.05
CA PRO A 45 12.12 17.34 4.85
C PRO A 45 11.35 18.60 4.39
N GLN A 46 10.77 18.59 3.20
CA GLN A 46 10.02 19.73 2.67
C GLN A 46 8.62 19.80 3.30
N ALA A 47 8.07 20.99 3.44
CA ALA A 47 6.70 21.17 3.94
C ALA A 47 5.68 21.23 2.80
N GLU A 48 6.06 21.84 1.68
CA GLU A 48 5.18 22.19 0.57
C GLU A 48 4.47 20.99 -0.08
N PRO A 49 5.08 19.82 -0.32
CA PRO A 49 4.39 18.71 -0.96
C PRO A 49 3.32 18.02 -0.10
N PHE A 50 3.22 18.37 1.18
CA PHE A 50 2.38 17.63 2.14
C PHE A 50 1.24 18.51 2.68
N ARG A 51 0.10 17.86 2.96
CA ARG A 51 -1.06 18.48 3.61
C ARG A 51 -1.07 18.30 5.13
N SER A 52 -0.41 17.25 5.62
CA SER A 52 -0.37 16.97 7.07
C SER A 52 0.78 16.03 7.42
N GLN A 53 1.20 16.09 8.68
CA GLN A 53 2.16 15.18 9.29
C GLN A 53 1.50 14.50 10.49
N VAL A 54 1.70 13.21 10.63
CA VAL A 54 1.20 12.40 11.73
C VAL A 54 2.39 11.80 12.48
N ILE A 55 2.45 12.06 13.78
CA ILE A 55 3.39 11.42 14.71
C ILE A 55 2.66 10.24 15.34
N MET A 56 3.01 9.02 14.96
CA MET A 56 2.29 7.78 15.29
C MET A 56 2.08 7.58 16.81
N ALA A 57 3.09 7.93 17.62
CA ALA A 57 3.02 7.77 19.08
C ALA A 57 1.88 8.58 19.73
N ARG A 58 1.44 9.66 19.10
CA ARG A 58 0.33 10.49 19.62
C ARG A 58 -1.05 9.85 19.44
N HIS A 59 -1.14 8.81 18.61
CA HIS A 59 -2.39 8.17 18.21
C HIS A 59 -2.43 6.67 18.57
N GLY A 60 -1.37 6.14 19.21
CA GLY A 60 -1.29 4.71 19.50
C GLY A 60 -1.03 3.83 18.28
N PHE A 61 -0.59 4.42 17.15
CA PHE A 61 -0.33 3.71 15.89
C PHE A 61 1.03 3.00 15.86
N GLY A 62 1.86 3.22 16.85
CA GLY A 62 3.24 2.76 16.95
C GLY A 62 4.17 3.92 17.22
N ARG A 63 5.38 3.89 16.62
CA ARG A 63 6.40 4.95 16.68
C ARG A 63 6.89 5.22 15.27
N GLY A 64 7.33 6.44 15.02
CA GLY A 64 7.69 6.95 13.71
C GLY A 64 6.70 8.00 13.24
N GLU A 65 6.82 8.42 12.02
CA GLU A 65 5.98 9.47 11.47
C GLU A 65 5.71 9.26 9.98
N TYR A 66 4.64 9.88 9.51
CA TYR A 66 4.33 9.93 8.09
C TYR A 66 3.68 11.24 7.70
N LYS A 67 3.77 11.57 6.41
CA LYS A 67 3.20 12.77 5.82
C LYS A 67 2.30 12.39 4.64
N TYR A 68 1.05 12.86 4.65
CA TYR A 68 0.17 12.76 3.50
C TYR A 68 0.51 13.83 2.48
N PHE A 69 0.64 13.46 1.22
CA PHE A 69 0.78 14.42 0.13
C PHE A 69 -0.47 15.29 -0.01
N ARG A 70 -0.29 16.47 -0.61
CA ARG A 70 -1.38 17.38 -1.01
C ARG A 70 -1.57 17.34 -2.51
N TYR A 71 -2.71 17.79 -2.98
CA TYR A 71 -2.89 18.07 -4.40
C TYR A 71 -2.26 19.43 -4.80
N PRO A 72 -1.65 19.54 -6.01
CA PRO A 72 -1.38 18.43 -6.94
C PRO A 72 -0.32 17.48 -6.38
N LEU A 73 -0.50 16.18 -6.61
CA LEU A 73 0.47 15.18 -6.18
C LEU A 73 1.81 15.35 -6.91
N PRO A 74 2.97 15.02 -6.29
CA PRO A 74 4.22 14.91 -7.03
C PRO A 74 4.06 13.97 -8.24
N SER A 75 4.55 14.36 -9.40
CA SER A 75 4.27 13.68 -10.69
C SER A 75 4.58 12.18 -10.69
N THR A 76 5.59 11.74 -9.92
CA THR A 76 5.91 10.31 -9.78
C THR A 76 4.84 9.59 -8.97
N VAL A 77 4.33 10.18 -7.90
CA VAL A 77 3.28 9.60 -7.04
C VAL A 77 1.97 9.50 -7.82
N GLU A 78 1.59 10.55 -8.52
CA GLU A 78 0.38 10.57 -9.36
C GLU A 78 0.43 9.51 -10.46
N ARG A 79 1.56 9.42 -11.20
CA ARG A 79 1.73 8.38 -12.24
C ARG A 79 1.66 6.97 -11.68
N LEU A 80 2.28 6.69 -10.53
CA LEU A 80 2.21 5.39 -9.87
C LEU A 80 0.76 5.04 -9.53
N ARG A 81 0.04 5.97 -8.90
CA ARG A 81 -1.34 5.81 -8.49
C ARG A 81 -2.26 5.53 -9.69
N THR A 82 -2.12 6.32 -10.75
CA THR A 82 -2.95 6.19 -11.96
C THR A 82 -2.60 4.94 -12.76
N ALA A 83 -1.30 4.62 -12.91
CA ALA A 83 -0.88 3.52 -13.76
C ALA A 83 -1.05 2.13 -13.12
N LEU A 84 -0.99 2.01 -11.79
CA LEU A 84 -1.21 0.74 -11.10
C LEU A 84 -2.69 0.35 -11.01
N TYR A 85 -3.59 1.31 -10.89
CA TYR A 85 -5.01 1.08 -10.65
C TYR A 85 -5.68 0.17 -11.70
N PRO A 86 -5.53 0.38 -13.03
CA PRO A 86 -6.19 -0.44 -14.05
C PRO A 86 -5.80 -1.92 -13.99
N HIS A 87 -4.57 -2.21 -13.52
CA HIS A 87 -4.10 -3.58 -13.35
C HIS A 87 -4.66 -4.25 -12.09
N LEU A 88 -5.06 -3.47 -11.09
CA LEU A 88 -5.55 -3.97 -9.81
C LEU A 88 -7.08 -4.06 -9.74
N VAL A 89 -7.80 -3.26 -10.52
CA VAL A 89 -9.27 -3.21 -10.47
C VAL A 89 -9.95 -4.52 -10.90
N PRO A 90 -9.44 -5.31 -11.88
CA PRO A 90 -10.03 -6.60 -12.20
C PRO A 90 -9.98 -7.58 -11.02
N LEU A 91 -8.84 -7.65 -10.32
CA LEU A 91 -8.67 -8.45 -9.12
C LEU A 91 -9.60 -7.98 -7.98
N ALA A 92 -9.67 -6.67 -7.74
CA ALA A 92 -10.55 -6.08 -6.73
C ALA A 92 -12.03 -6.44 -6.97
N ASN A 93 -12.51 -6.30 -8.21
CA ASN A 93 -13.88 -6.65 -8.59
C ASN A 93 -14.15 -8.14 -8.47
N ARG A 94 -13.23 -8.99 -8.90
CA ARG A 94 -13.32 -10.46 -8.74
C ARG A 94 -13.38 -10.86 -7.25
N TRP A 95 -12.59 -10.23 -6.38
CA TRP A 95 -12.65 -10.50 -4.95
C TRP A 95 -13.98 -10.07 -4.33
N PHE A 96 -14.52 -8.92 -4.72
CA PHE A 96 -15.83 -8.47 -4.24
C PHE A 96 -16.96 -9.40 -4.67
N GLU A 97 -16.90 -9.90 -5.90
CA GLU A 97 -17.85 -10.92 -6.38
C GLU A 97 -17.75 -12.21 -5.57
N ARG A 98 -16.56 -12.76 -5.38
CA ARG A 98 -16.31 -13.98 -4.57
C ARG A 98 -16.74 -13.81 -3.10
N MET A 99 -16.70 -12.58 -2.58
CA MET A 99 -17.18 -12.27 -1.23
C MET A 99 -18.69 -11.93 -1.18
N ASN A 100 -19.42 -12.02 -2.27
CA ASN A 100 -20.83 -11.63 -2.41
C ASN A 100 -21.09 -10.17 -1.98
N LEU A 101 -20.19 -9.27 -2.40
CA LEU A 101 -20.35 -7.82 -2.22
C LEU A 101 -20.80 -7.18 -3.54
N ALA A 102 -21.87 -6.37 -3.48
CA ALA A 102 -22.49 -5.75 -4.66
C ALA A 102 -21.61 -4.65 -5.28
N LYS A 103 -20.76 -4.00 -4.47
CA LYS A 103 -19.92 -2.89 -4.94
C LYS A 103 -18.96 -3.34 -6.04
N ARG A 104 -18.81 -2.49 -7.07
CA ARG A 104 -17.82 -2.65 -8.13
C ARG A 104 -17.04 -1.35 -8.28
N PHE A 105 -15.78 -1.48 -8.65
CA PHE A 105 -14.87 -0.36 -8.89
C PHE A 105 -14.82 -0.09 -10.39
N PRO A 106 -14.87 1.20 -10.82
CA PRO A 106 -14.77 1.56 -12.23
C PRO A 106 -13.38 1.22 -12.81
N GLU A 107 -13.30 1.12 -14.12
CA GLU A 107 -12.08 0.71 -14.82
C GLU A 107 -10.94 1.72 -14.68
N THR A 108 -11.26 3.02 -14.62
CA THR A 108 -10.26 4.08 -14.52
C THR A 108 -10.16 4.67 -13.12
N HIS A 109 -8.92 5.01 -12.72
CA HIS A 109 -8.69 5.68 -11.43
C HIS A 109 -9.37 7.05 -11.34
N SER A 110 -9.41 7.79 -12.45
CA SER A 110 -10.07 9.09 -12.52
C SER A 110 -11.55 9.01 -12.17
N GLU A 111 -12.25 8.04 -12.75
CA GLU A 111 -13.67 7.80 -12.46
C GLU A 111 -13.89 7.37 -10.99
N PHE A 112 -13.00 6.52 -10.46
CA PHE A 112 -13.06 6.13 -9.05
C PHE A 112 -12.87 7.33 -8.11
N LEU A 113 -11.93 8.24 -8.42
CA LEU A 113 -11.74 9.47 -7.65
C LEU A 113 -12.95 10.41 -7.75
N GLN A 114 -13.62 10.49 -8.90
CA GLN A 114 -14.87 11.24 -9.02
C GLN A 114 -15.94 10.68 -8.06
N HIS A 115 -16.08 9.36 -7.96
CA HIS A 115 -16.99 8.75 -6.98
C HIS A 115 -16.57 9.09 -5.53
N CYS A 116 -15.27 9.02 -5.21
CA CYS A 116 -14.78 9.41 -3.89
C CYS A 116 -15.12 10.88 -3.57
N HIS A 117 -14.85 11.79 -4.50
CA HIS A 117 -15.10 13.21 -4.32
C HIS A 117 -16.60 13.52 -4.19
N ALA A 118 -17.44 12.87 -4.97
CA ALA A 118 -18.90 12.99 -4.85
C ALA A 118 -19.43 12.50 -3.48
N ALA A 119 -18.72 11.56 -2.85
CA ALA A 119 -19.02 11.08 -1.50
C ALA A 119 -18.33 11.91 -0.37
N GLY A 120 -17.70 13.04 -0.71
CA GLY A 120 -17.02 13.91 0.26
C GLY A 120 -15.59 13.47 0.62
N GLN A 121 -15.08 12.40 0.01
CA GLN A 121 -13.70 11.95 0.20
C GLN A 121 -12.77 12.69 -0.78
N THR A 122 -12.28 13.86 -0.38
CA THR A 122 -11.53 14.78 -1.26
C THR A 122 -10.06 14.94 -0.88
N ARG A 123 -9.64 14.38 0.26
CA ARG A 123 -8.27 14.51 0.76
C ARG A 123 -7.37 13.40 0.21
N PRO A 124 -6.28 13.72 -0.52
CA PRO A 124 -5.39 12.70 -1.07
C PRO A 124 -4.75 11.88 0.04
N THR A 125 -4.68 10.57 -0.19
CA THR A 125 -4.19 9.58 0.77
C THR A 125 -2.80 9.01 0.48
N PRO A 126 -2.15 9.19 -0.67
CA PRO A 126 -0.76 8.79 -0.80
C PRO A 126 0.10 9.45 0.26
N LEU A 127 1.04 8.68 0.83
CA LEU A 127 1.82 9.12 1.98
C LEU A 127 3.28 8.68 1.90
N LEU A 128 4.13 9.43 2.56
CA LEU A 128 5.55 9.12 2.73
C LEU A 128 5.83 8.89 4.22
N LEU A 129 6.28 7.66 4.55
CA LEU A 129 6.55 7.23 5.92
C LEU A 129 8.06 7.29 6.19
N GLN A 130 8.42 7.68 7.41
CA GLN A 130 9.78 7.68 7.93
C GLN A 130 9.84 7.01 9.29
N TYR A 131 10.80 6.11 9.44
CA TYR A 131 11.11 5.40 10.69
C TYR A 131 12.59 5.57 11.03
N GLY A 132 12.89 5.82 12.31
CA GLY A 132 14.22 5.81 12.91
C GLY A 132 14.39 4.60 13.84
N PRO A 133 15.53 4.50 14.57
CA PRO A 133 15.77 3.42 15.52
C PRO A 133 14.68 3.31 16.58
N GLN A 134 14.24 2.09 16.86
CA GLN A 134 13.13 1.73 17.77
C GLN A 134 11.73 2.10 17.27
N ASP A 135 11.58 2.66 16.08
CA ASP A 135 10.27 2.92 15.48
C ASP A 135 9.67 1.65 14.89
N TYR A 136 8.36 1.60 14.86
CA TYR A 136 7.55 0.48 14.34
C TYR A 136 6.15 0.97 13.99
N ASN A 137 5.39 0.20 13.23
CA ASN A 137 3.98 0.46 12.98
C ASN A 137 3.14 -0.72 13.46
N CYS A 138 2.17 -0.45 14.32
CA CYS A 138 1.24 -1.46 14.80
C CYS A 138 0.45 -2.08 13.65
N LEU A 139 -0.02 -3.32 13.83
CA LEU A 139 -0.88 -3.97 12.85
C LEU A 139 -2.21 -3.25 12.72
N HIS A 140 -2.52 -2.75 11.53
CA HIS A 140 -3.69 -1.92 11.25
C HIS A 140 -4.27 -2.20 9.86
N GLN A 141 -5.30 -1.46 9.52
CA GLN A 141 -5.98 -1.42 8.22
C GLN A 141 -6.21 0.04 7.85
N ASP A 142 -5.92 0.40 6.60
CA ASP A 142 -6.13 1.76 6.09
C ASP A 142 -7.53 1.89 5.49
N LEU A 143 -8.49 2.29 6.33
CA LEU A 143 -9.91 2.41 5.97
C LEU A 143 -10.34 3.87 6.14
N TYR A 144 -10.25 4.66 5.08
CA TYR A 144 -10.52 6.10 5.09
C TYR A 144 -11.80 6.45 4.32
N GLY A 145 -12.94 6.51 5.02
CA GLY A 145 -14.25 6.79 4.44
C GLY A 145 -15.00 5.53 3.98
N ASP A 146 -16.13 5.73 3.27
CA ASP A 146 -17.02 4.64 2.84
C ASP A 146 -16.57 3.95 1.55
N LEU A 147 -15.86 4.71 0.70
CA LEU A 147 -15.35 4.23 -0.58
C LEU A 147 -13.88 3.82 -0.42
N VAL A 148 -13.65 2.59 0.01
CA VAL A 148 -12.31 2.01 0.18
C VAL A 148 -11.98 1.08 -0.98
N PHE A 149 -10.85 1.29 -1.64
CA PHE A 149 -10.29 0.32 -2.59
C PHE A 149 -9.58 -0.79 -1.80
N PRO A 150 -9.82 -2.08 -2.10
CA PRO A 150 -9.38 -3.17 -1.23
C PRO A 150 -7.88 -3.49 -1.29
N LEU A 151 -7.16 -2.90 -2.23
CA LEU A 151 -5.74 -3.13 -2.45
C LEU A 151 -4.94 -1.84 -2.26
N GLN A 152 -3.73 -1.98 -1.75
CA GLN A 152 -2.79 -0.87 -1.53
C GLN A 152 -1.40 -1.29 -2.00
N VAL A 153 -0.54 -0.32 -2.26
CA VAL A 153 0.86 -0.58 -2.64
C VAL A 153 1.79 0.17 -1.70
N ALA A 154 2.77 -0.55 -1.14
CA ALA A 154 3.87 0.03 -0.37
C ALA A 154 5.18 -0.17 -1.12
N ILE A 155 5.93 0.91 -1.36
CA ILE A 155 7.21 0.87 -2.06
C ILE A 155 8.32 1.19 -1.08
N LEU A 156 9.25 0.24 -0.88
CA LEU A 156 10.41 0.45 -0.02
C LEU A 156 11.42 1.36 -0.74
N LEU A 157 11.73 2.50 -0.13
CA LEU A 157 12.61 3.50 -0.72
C LEU A 157 14.06 3.41 -0.21
N SER A 158 14.26 2.91 1.01
CA SER A 158 15.57 2.73 1.64
C SER A 158 16.14 1.34 1.36
N GLU A 159 17.46 1.19 1.37
CA GLU A 159 18.16 -0.08 1.10
C GLU A 159 18.39 -0.85 2.41
N PRO A 160 17.79 -2.06 2.59
CA PRO A 160 18.02 -2.89 3.76
C PRO A 160 19.50 -3.29 3.90
N GLY A 161 19.99 -3.28 5.14
CA GLY A 161 21.39 -3.61 5.44
C GLY A 161 22.37 -2.45 5.23
N LYS A 162 21.98 -1.41 4.49
CA LYS A 162 22.80 -0.22 4.25
C LYS A 162 22.21 1.02 4.95
N ASP A 163 20.96 1.34 4.64
CA ASP A 163 20.30 2.52 5.20
C ASP A 163 19.65 2.22 6.55
N PHE A 164 19.23 0.97 6.78
CA PHE A 164 18.57 0.53 8.01
C PHE A 164 18.67 -0.98 8.23
N THR A 165 18.39 -1.42 9.48
CA THR A 165 18.23 -2.85 9.84
C THR A 165 16.96 -3.05 10.67
N GLY A 166 16.35 -4.25 10.61
CA GLY A 166 15.00 -4.51 11.13
C GLY A 166 13.93 -3.85 10.25
N GLY A 167 12.78 -3.54 10.80
CA GLY A 167 11.74 -2.80 10.08
C GLY A 167 11.13 -3.56 8.90
N GLU A 168 10.99 -4.87 9.03
CA GLU A 168 10.35 -5.72 8.03
C GLU A 168 8.87 -5.32 7.86
N PHE A 169 8.37 -5.42 6.63
CA PHE A 169 6.94 -5.28 6.37
C PHE A 169 6.25 -6.58 6.75
N VAL A 170 5.29 -6.49 7.65
CA VAL A 170 4.56 -7.63 8.21
C VAL A 170 3.10 -7.55 7.82
N LEU A 171 2.57 -8.65 7.35
CA LEU A 171 1.14 -8.87 7.17
C LEU A 171 0.66 -9.94 8.15
N THR A 172 -0.59 -9.88 8.55
CA THR A 172 -1.26 -10.98 9.23
C THR A 172 -2.54 -11.35 8.50
N GLU A 173 -2.77 -12.66 8.36
CA GLU A 173 -4.02 -13.23 7.89
C GLU A 173 -4.75 -13.87 9.06
N GLN A 174 -5.96 -13.41 9.33
CA GLN A 174 -6.86 -13.96 10.34
C GLN A 174 -7.99 -14.73 9.66
N ARG A 175 -7.97 -16.05 9.78
CA ARG A 175 -9.07 -16.93 9.37
C ARG A 175 -10.11 -17.03 10.47
N PRO A 176 -11.39 -17.25 10.14
CA PRO A 176 -12.43 -17.45 11.15
C PRO A 176 -12.06 -18.60 12.11
N ARG A 177 -12.13 -18.35 13.41
CA ARG A 177 -11.88 -19.33 14.50
C ARG A 177 -10.47 -19.92 14.52
N MET A 178 -9.48 -19.26 13.92
CA MET A 178 -8.08 -19.68 13.91
C MET A 178 -7.19 -18.54 14.43
N GLN A 179 -5.97 -18.90 14.79
CA GLN A 179 -4.95 -17.89 15.12
C GLN A 179 -4.48 -17.16 13.87
N SER A 180 -3.98 -15.95 14.03
CA SER A 180 -3.43 -15.14 12.94
C SER A 180 -2.12 -15.73 12.44
N ARG A 181 -2.01 -15.88 11.12
CA ARG A 181 -0.78 -16.27 10.44
C ARG A 181 0.02 -15.02 10.07
N PRO A 182 1.27 -14.84 10.55
CA PRO A 182 2.13 -13.77 10.09
C PRO A 182 2.75 -14.09 8.73
N LEU A 183 2.95 -13.05 7.92
CA LEU A 183 3.66 -13.08 6.64
C LEU A 183 4.68 -11.94 6.67
N VAL A 184 5.96 -12.25 6.64
CA VAL A 184 7.05 -11.26 6.60
C VAL A 184 7.52 -11.12 5.17
N GLN A 185 7.64 -9.88 4.68
CA GLN A 185 7.98 -9.59 3.30
C GLN A 185 9.44 -9.15 3.17
N ASP A 186 10.22 -9.91 2.42
CA ASP A 186 11.60 -9.55 2.07
C ASP A 186 11.60 -8.57 0.88
N LEU A 187 11.64 -7.27 1.21
CA LEU A 187 11.65 -6.18 0.24
C LEU A 187 13.05 -5.61 0.10
N LYS A 188 13.43 -5.29 -1.14
CA LYS A 188 14.64 -4.53 -1.48
C LYS A 188 14.27 -3.11 -1.87
N GLN A 189 15.25 -2.21 -1.93
CA GLN A 189 15.03 -0.85 -2.40
C GLN A 189 14.39 -0.82 -3.78
N GLY A 190 13.31 -0.07 -3.91
CA GLY A 190 12.53 0.06 -5.15
C GLY A 190 11.50 -1.04 -5.39
N ASP A 191 11.45 -2.09 -4.54
CA ASP A 191 10.39 -3.10 -4.62
C ASP A 191 9.06 -2.51 -4.16
N ALA A 192 7.98 -2.90 -4.85
CA ALA A 192 6.62 -2.55 -4.50
C ALA A 192 5.86 -3.79 -4.05
N LEU A 193 5.29 -3.73 -2.87
CA LEU A 193 4.39 -4.75 -2.33
C LEU A 193 2.94 -4.33 -2.57
N ILE A 194 2.21 -5.10 -3.34
CA ILE A 194 0.75 -5.02 -3.44
C ILE A 194 0.18 -5.88 -2.32
N PHE A 195 -0.84 -5.40 -1.61
CA PHE A 195 -1.44 -6.18 -0.52
C PHE A 195 -2.92 -5.83 -0.28
N ALA A 196 -3.63 -6.80 0.30
CA ALA A 196 -5.00 -6.63 0.75
C ALA A 196 -5.07 -5.76 2.01
N VAL A 197 -5.87 -4.71 1.96
CA VAL A 197 -6.00 -3.74 3.09
C VAL A 197 -6.79 -4.33 4.25
N ASN A 198 -7.89 -5.05 3.95
CA ASN A 198 -8.83 -5.52 4.98
C ASN A 198 -9.22 -6.98 4.75
N GLN A 199 -10.16 -7.24 3.86
CA GLN A 199 -10.70 -8.57 3.61
C GLN A 199 -10.35 -9.07 2.23
N ARG A 200 -10.12 -10.37 2.13
CA ARG A 200 -9.98 -11.07 0.86
C ARG A 200 -10.73 -12.42 0.88
N PRO A 201 -11.16 -12.94 -0.27
CA PRO A 201 -11.71 -14.27 -0.35
C PRO A 201 -10.62 -15.33 -0.30
N VAL A 202 -10.90 -16.45 0.36
CA VAL A 202 -10.06 -17.65 0.32
C VAL A 202 -10.94 -18.83 -0.05
N LYS A 203 -10.48 -19.68 -0.97
CA LYS A 203 -11.20 -20.87 -1.37
C LYS A 203 -11.18 -21.90 -0.25
N GLY A 204 -12.36 -22.35 0.17
CA GLY A 204 -12.55 -23.42 1.13
C GLY A 204 -13.20 -24.65 0.49
N GLY A 205 -13.42 -25.69 1.29
CA GLY A 205 -14.05 -26.94 0.81
C GLY A 205 -15.53 -26.79 0.42
N ARG A 206 -16.24 -25.76 0.90
CA ARG A 206 -17.66 -25.50 0.63
C ARG A 206 -17.93 -24.15 -0.04
N GLY A 207 -16.93 -23.58 -0.71
CA GLY A 207 -16.99 -22.26 -1.33
C GLY A 207 -16.00 -21.27 -0.71
N ASP A 208 -16.09 -20.00 -1.12
CA ASP A 208 -15.20 -18.97 -0.63
C ASP A 208 -15.62 -18.49 0.77
N TYR A 209 -14.62 -18.17 1.61
CA TYR A 209 -14.82 -17.50 2.89
C TYR A 209 -13.91 -16.29 3.00
N ARG A 210 -14.25 -15.36 3.88
CA ARG A 210 -13.47 -14.12 4.08
C ARG A 210 -12.41 -14.33 5.15
N VAL A 211 -11.21 -13.84 4.88
CA VAL A 211 -10.15 -13.66 5.87
C VAL A 211 -9.86 -12.19 6.08
N THR A 212 -9.45 -11.83 7.29
CA THR A 212 -9.09 -10.46 7.63
C THR A 212 -7.58 -10.29 7.54
N MET A 213 -7.15 -9.29 6.82
CA MET A 213 -5.75 -8.91 6.68
C MET A 213 -5.46 -7.66 7.53
N ARG A 214 -4.26 -7.61 8.11
CA ARG A 214 -3.67 -6.40 8.72
C ARG A 214 -2.23 -6.30 8.28
N HIS A 215 -1.69 -5.10 8.31
CA HIS A 215 -0.29 -4.86 7.99
C HIS A 215 0.36 -3.93 9.00
N GLY A 216 1.68 -3.97 9.06
CA GLY A 216 2.49 -3.15 9.94
C GLY A 216 3.96 -3.23 9.58
N VAL A 217 4.79 -2.61 10.40
CA VAL A 217 6.24 -2.63 10.26
C VAL A 217 6.85 -3.05 11.59
N SER A 218 7.73 -4.06 11.57
CA SER A 218 8.46 -4.50 12.74
C SER A 218 9.41 -3.38 13.22
N ARG A 219 9.94 -3.54 14.44
CA ARG A 219 10.83 -2.54 15.02
C ARG A 219 12.11 -2.36 14.21
N LEU A 220 12.43 -1.12 13.86
CA LEU A 220 13.75 -0.75 13.33
C LEU A 220 14.81 -0.91 14.42
N HIS A 221 15.94 -1.51 14.05
CA HIS A 221 17.07 -1.63 14.96
C HIS A 221 18.05 -0.47 14.80
N SER A 222 18.34 -0.08 13.57
CA SER A 222 19.26 1.02 13.26
C SER A 222 18.91 1.72 11.95
N GLY A 223 19.45 2.92 11.76
CA GLY A 223 19.37 3.67 10.51
C GLY A 223 18.05 4.39 10.30
N LYS A 224 17.70 4.62 9.03
CA LYS A 224 16.48 5.35 8.64
C LYS A 224 15.78 4.66 7.47
N ARG A 225 14.51 4.32 7.66
CA ARG A 225 13.69 3.61 6.68
C ARG A 225 12.59 4.53 6.14
N HIS A 226 12.49 4.63 4.81
CA HIS A 226 11.42 5.35 4.13
C HIS A 226 10.57 4.41 3.27
N THR A 227 9.27 4.66 3.24
CA THR A 227 8.31 3.92 2.41
C THR A 227 7.32 4.89 1.79
N LEU A 228 7.04 4.71 0.50
CA LEU A 228 5.94 5.38 -0.19
C LEU A 228 4.70 4.49 -0.14
N GLY A 229 3.62 4.97 0.45
CA GLY A 229 2.31 4.32 0.41
C GLY A 229 1.44 4.90 -0.72
N ILE A 230 0.91 4.03 -1.57
CA ILE A 230 -0.04 4.37 -2.63
C ILE A 230 -1.40 3.79 -2.26
N ILE A 231 -2.28 4.64 -1.79
CA ILE A 231 -3.69 4.36 -1.51
C ILE A 231 -4.50 4.94 -2.66
N PHE A 232 -5.48 4.21 -3.16
CA PHE A 232 -6.19 4.56 -4.40
C PHE A 232 -7.44 5.41 -4.17
N HIS A 233 -8.07 5.34 -3.00
CA HIS A 233 -9.18 6.22 -2.60
C HIS A 233 -8.66 7.46 -1.87
N ASP A 234 -9.45 8.53 -1.89
CA ASP A 234 -9.22 9.70 -1.06
C ASP A 234 -9.96 9.58 0.28
N ALA A 235 -9.57 10.36 1.28
CA ALA A 235 -10.20 10.41 2.61
C ALA A 235 -11.20 11.56 2.73
N THR A 236 -12.06 11.48 3.73
CA THR A 236 -12.97 12.55 4.17
C THR A 236 -12.24 13.69 4.87
#